data_2e4c279b819a4b5678f64fffe918d390
#
_entry.id   2e4c279b819a4b5678f64fffe918d390
#
_cell.length_a   1.000
_cell.length_b   1.000
_cell.length_c   1.000
_cell.angle_alpha   90.00
_cell.angle_beta   90.00
_cell.angle_gamma   90.00
#
_symmetry.space_group_name_H-M   'P 1'
#
loop_
_entity.id
_entity.type
_entity.pdbx_description
1 polymer ?
#
loop_
_entity_poly.entity_id
_entity_poly.type
_entity_poly.pdbx_seq_one_letter_code
_entity_poly.pdbx_strand_id
1 'polypeptide(L)'
;SRPTVTVNLTVFVGSRHEGYGEAGMAHLLEHMLFKGTAKHPKIPRELQDHGARFNGTTWLDRTNYYETLPASPENLAFALELEADRMVNSLILAKDLASEMSVVRNEFERGENSPSRVLSQRMMAVAFEWHNYGQSTIGNRADIERVPVENLRTFYRKYYQPDNAMVIVAGQFDPRQAMGMIMNTFGKIPKAKRKLTNTYTEEPPQDGERIVTLRRVGEVAVVGALYHIPAGPHPDFVPLDVLTDILSSSPTGRLYKALVQTKRAASLRGSSYALHDPGVIELMAEVTPGNDARDVLNRLTDTIDDVIAKGVTEEEVKRIQARSLRQREQASNDTSRLAVQLSEWAAQGDWRMYFIYRDRLEKVTPADVQRVAKTYLVENNRTVGLFLPTKAPVRTKIPATPNLAEMIGNYKGRKTVAAGEAF
;
A
#
# COMPACT_ATOMS: atom_id res chain seq x y z
N SER A 1 9.50 18.82 -24.80
CA SER A 1 10.02 17.50 -24.34
C SER A 1 10.03 16.55 -25.51
N ARG A 2 10.99 15.61 -25.57
CA ARG A 2 10.99 14.54 -26.58
C ARG A 2 9.79 13.64 -26.33
N PRO A 3 9.13 13.13 -27.38
CA PRO A 3 8.02 12.20 -27.23
C PRO A 3 8.48 10.92 -26.51
N THR A 4 7.63 10.41 -25.64
CA THR A 4 7.89 9.22 -24.85
C THR A 4 6.78 8.19 -24.98
N VAL A 5 7.13 6.93 -24.73
CA VAL A 5 6.17 5.84 -24.53
C VAL A 5 6.45 5.17 -23.19
N THR A 6 5.40 4.87 -22.46
CA THR A 6 5.48 4.11 -21.20
C THR A 6 4.79 2.76 -21.38
N VAL A 7 5.47 1.72 -20.94
CA VAL A 7 4.88 0.38 -20.76
C VAL A 7 4.78 0.13 -19.26
N ASN A 8 3.63 -0.33 -18.80
CA ASN A 8 3.38 -0.68 -17.40
C ASN A 8 2.72 -2.07 -17.34
N LEU A 9 3.46 -3.03 -16.81
CA LEU A 9 2.90 -4.33 -16.43
C LEU A 9 2.41 -4.27 -15.01
N THR A 10 1.14 -4.49 -14.78
CA THR A 10 0.53 -4.58 -13.45
C THR A 10 0.05 -6.00 -13.20
N VAL A 11 0.48 -6.59 -12.11
CA VAL A 11 0.00 -7.88 -11.62
C VAL A 11 -0.90 -7.65 -10.41
N PHE A 12 -2.09 -8.23 -10.41
CA PHE A 12 -3.10 -8.03 -9.36
C PHE A 12 -2.78 -8.88 -8.13
N VAL A 13 -1.63 -8.61 -7.54
CA VAL A 13 -1.13 -9.20 -6.30
C VAL A 13 -0.35 -8.17 -5.50
N GLY A 14 -0.67 -8.07 -4.23
CA GLY A 14 0.02 -7.23 -3.25
C GLY A 14 -0.02 -7.87 -1.87
N SER A 15 0.26 -7.10 -0.82
CA SER A 15 0.32 -7.64 0.54
C SER A 15 -1.02 -8.19 1.02
N ARG A 16 -2.15 -7.80 0.45
CA ARG A 16 -3.47 -8.39 0.72
C ARG A 16 -3.51 -9.90 0.49
N HIS A 17 -2.72 -10.41 -0.44
CA HIS A 17 -2.71 -11.82 -0.85
C HIS A 17 -1.72 -12.70 -0.08
N GLU A 18 -0.94 -12.11 0.82
CA GLU A 18 0.07 -12.82 1.60
C GLU A 18 -0.57 -13.61 2.74
N GLY A 19 -0.09 -14.83 2.95
CA GLY A 19 -0.52 -15.71 4.03
C GLY A 19 0.45 -15.72 5.21
N TYR A 20 0.24 -16.67 6.14
CA TYR A 20 1.12 -16.88 7.28
C TYR A 20 2.55 -17.24 6.81
N GLY A 21 3.54 -16.52 7.31
CA GLY A 21 4.94 -16.68 6.91
C GLY A 21 5.32 -16.01 5.58
N GLU A 22 4.38 -15.27 4.97
CA GLU A 22 4.56 -14.63 3.67
C GLU A 22 4.59 -13.09 3.75
N ALA A 23 4.61 -12.50 4.96
CA ALA A 23 4.53 -11.05 5.10
C ALA A 23 5.77 -10.35 4.49
N GLY A 24 5.51 -9.52 3.47
CA GLY A 24 6.53 -8.86 2.66
C GLY A 24 6.95 -9.61 1.39
N MET A 25 6.35 -10.76 1.11
CA MET A 25 6.72 -11.61 -0.03
C MET A 25 6.44 -10.93 -1.38
N ALA A 26 5.31 -10.24 -1.51
CA ALA A 26 4.98 -9.51 -2.75
C ALA A 26 6.02 -8.43 -3.06
N HIS A 27 6.45 -7.68 -2.05
CA HIS A 27 7.48 -6.65 -2.19
C HIS A 27 8.88 -7.23 -2.47
N LEU A 28 9.25 -8.27 -1.74
CA LEU A 28 10.53 -8.96 -1.98
C LEU A 28 10.59 -9.56 -3.39
N LEU A 29 9.48 -10.09 -3.88
CA LEU A 29 9.38 -10.61 -5.25
C LEU A 29 9.53 -9.48 -6.29
N GLU A 30 9.00 -8.28 -6.03
CA GLU A 30 9.22 -7.12 -6.89
C GLU A 30 10.72 -6.87 -7.10
N HIS A 31 11.51 -6.83 -6.03
CA HIS A 31 12.97 -6.69 -6.11
C HIS A 31 13.63 -7.82 -6.92
N MET A 32 13.19 -9.04 -6.69
CA MET A 32 13.77 -10.21 -7.37
C MET A 32 13.52 -10.20 -8.89
N LEU A 33 12.43 -9.60 -9.35
CA LEU A 33 12.11 -9.55 -10.77
C LEU A 33 12.98 -8.55 -11.57
N PHE A 34 13.77 -7.72 -10.92
CA PHE A 34 14.83 -6.94 -11.55
C PHE A 34 16.14 -7.71 -11.75
N LYS A 35 16.28 -8.91 -11.16
CA LYS A 35 17.52 -9.70 -11.25
C LYS A 35 17.71 -10.40 -12.58
N GLY A 36 16.65 -10.65 -13.30
CA GLY A 36 16.68 -11.09 -14.70
C GLY A 36 15.99 -12.41 -14.98
N THR A 37 15.96 -12.68 -16.26
CA THR A 37 15.51 -13.91 -16.92
C THR A 37 16.68 -14.54 -17.65
N ALA A 38 16.49 -15.71 -18.27
CA ALA A 38 17.50 -16.29 -19.16
C ALA A 38 17.74 -15.41 -20.40
N LYS A 39 16.71 -14.72 -20.87
CA LYS A 39 16.76 -13.86 -22.06
C LYS A 39 17.27 -12.44 -21.72
N HIS A 40 16.88 -11.91 -20.59
CA HIS A 40 17.24 -10.59 -20.08
C HIS A 40 18.00 -10.70 -18.76
N PRO A 41 19.29 -11.09 -18.80
CA PRO A 41 20.05 -11.40 -17.58
C PRO A 41 20.42 -10.15 -16.75
N LYS A 42 20.29 -8.94 -17.30
CA LYS A 42 20.68 -7.67 -16.68
C LYS A 42 19.63 -6.58 -16.92
N ILE A 43 18.40 -6.82 -16.51
CA ILE A 43 17.25 -5.94 -16.77
C ILE A 43 17.53 -4.45 -16.51
N PRO A 44 18.07 -4.01 -15.34
CA PRO A 44 18.34 -2.58 -15.13
C PRO A 44 19.29 -1.96 -16.13
N ARG A 45 20.33 -2.71 -16.55
CA ARG A 45 21.30 -2.23 -17.55
C ARG A 45 20.69 -2.17 -18.94
N GLU A 46 19.97 -3.19 -19.34
CA GLU A 46 19.28 -3.23 -20.63
C GLU A 46 18.29 -2.07 -20.78
N LEU A 47 17.53 -1.78 -19.73
CA LEU A 47 16.64 -0.61 -19.69
C LEU A 47 17.41 0.71 -19.80
N GLN A 48 18.55 0.85 -19.11
CA GLN A 48 19.40 2.04 -19.20
C GLN A 48 19.99 2.21 -20.59
N ASP A 49 20.43 1.14 -21.22
CA ASP A 49 21.00 1.16 -22.58
C ASP A 49 19.96 1.63 -23.62
N HIS A 50 18.67 1.41 -23.38
CA HIS A 50 17.53 1.94 -24.15
C HIS A 50 17.07 3.35 -23.73
N GLY A 51 17.78 3.98 -22.78
CA GLY A 51 17.43 5.31 -22.27
C GLY A 51 16.17 5.37 -21.42
N ALA A 52 15.77 4.25 -20.84
CA ALA A 52 14.58 4.15 -20.02
C ALA A 52 14.74 4.77 -18.63
N ARG A 53 13.68 5.40 -18.15
CA ARG A 53 13.44 5.61 -16.73
C ARG A 53 12.45 4.55 -16.28
N PHE A 54 12.80 3.79 -15.28
CA PHE A 54 12.00 2.62 -14.85
C PHE A 54 11.88 2.55 -13.34
N ASN A 55 10.84 1.87 -12.87
CA ASN A 55 10.63 1.53 -11.47
C ASN A 55 9.72 0.30 -11.32
N GLY A 56 9.71 -0.28 -10.12
CA GLY A 56 8.69 -1.19 -9.65
C GLY A 56 8.06 -0.65 -8.39
N THR A 57 6.81 -0.97 -8.13
CA THR A 57 6.14 -0.63 -6.86
C THR A 57 5.19 -1.73 -6.45
N THR A 58 5.15 -2.03 -5.16
CA THR A 58 4.21 -2.95 -4.53
C THR A 58 3.32 -2.20 -3.56
N TRP A 59 2.02 -2.45 -3.63
CA TRP A 59 1.04 -1.92 -2.70
C TRP A 59 0.15 -3.04 -2.15
N LEU A 60 -0.95 -2.69 -1.54
CA LEU A 60 -1.84 -3.66 -0.90
C LEU A 60 -2.50 -4.62 -1.92
N ASP A 61 -2.90 -4.10 -3.09
CA ASP A 61 -3.70 -4.85 -4.09
C ASP A 61 -2.96 -5.22 -5.37
N ARG A 62 -1.80 -4.62 -5.62
CA ARG A 62 -1.08 -4.77 -6.89
C ARG A 62 0.43 -4.65 -6.75
N THR A 63 1.14 -5.20 -7.73
CA THR A 63 2.56 -4.95 -8.02
C THR A 63 2.69 -4.54 -9.47
N ASN A 64 3.40 -3.45 -9.75
CA ASN A 64 3.63 -3.02 -11.13
C ASN A 64 5.10 -2.78 -11.43
N TYR A 65 5.43 -2.91 -12.71
CA TYR A 65 6.74 -2.64 -13.30
C TYR A 65 6.49 -1.72 -14.48
N TYR A 66 7.19 -0.60 -14.55
CA TYR A 66 6.99 0.34 -15.64
C TYR A 66 8.29 1.02 -16.05
N GLU A 67 8.40 1.24 -17.34
CA GLU A 67 9.48 1.98 -17.96
C GLU A 67 8.94 3.01 -18.94
N THR A 68 9.57 4.17 -18.94
CA THR A 68 9.32 5.26 -19.90
C THR A 68 10.56 5.46 -20.75
N LEU A 69 10.39 5.26 -22.05
CA LEU A 69 11.45 5.32 -23.04
C LEU A 69 11.21 6.45 -24.06
N PRO A 70 12.26 6.91 -24.78
CA PRO A 70 12.05 7.67 -26.01
C PRO A 70 11.15 6.89 -26.98
N ALA A 71 10.12 7.55 -27.52
CA ALA A 71 9.13 6.90 -28.37
C ALA A 71 9.77 6.44 -29.68
N SER A 72 9.81 5.14 -29.89
CA SER A 72 10.13 4.49 -31.15
C SER A 72 9.53 3.08 -31.19
N PRO A 73 9.29 2.50 -32.39
CA PRO A 73 8.83 1.12 -32.51
C PRO A 73 9.77 0.11 -31.86
N GLU A 74 11.09 0.32 -31.95
CA GLU A 74 12.11 -0.56 -31.37
C GLU A 74 12.05 -0.55 -29.84
N ASN A 75 11.96 0.62 -29.24
CA ASN A 75 11.87 0.77 -27.79
C ASN A 75 10.56 0.18 -27.24
N LEU A 76 9.44 0.40 -27.93
CA LEU A 76 8.17 -0.22 -27.57
C LEU A 76 8.21 -1.75 -27.66
N ALA A 77 8.77 -2.29 -28.74
CA ALA A 77 8.93 -3.72 -28.91
C ALA A 77 9.82 -4.33 -27.82
N PHE A 78 10.94 -3.68 -27.50
CA PHE A 78 11.85 -4.09 -26.44
C PHE A 78 11.13 -4.13 -25.08
N ALA A 79 10.43 -3.05 -24.68
CA ALA A 79 9.75 -2.98 -23.41
C ALA A 79 8.64 -4.03 -23.28
N LEU A 80 7.82 -4.22 -24.30
CA LEU A 80 6.76 -5.24 -24.31
C LEU A 80 7.32 -6.66 -24.23
N GLU A 81 8.44 -6.92 -24.91
CA GLU A 81 9.11 -8.22 -24.85
C GLU A 81 9.70 -8.48 -23.46
N LEU A 82 10.40 -7.51 -22.91
CA LEU A 82 11.00 -7.59 -21.58
C LEU A 82 9.94 -7.86 -20.50
N GLU A 83 8.83 -7.12 -20.52
CA GLU A 83 7.76 -7.28 -19.53
C GLU A 83 7.02 -8.61 -19.69
N ALA A 84 6.77 -9.07 -20.90
CA ALA A 84 6.18 -10.37 -21.15
C ALA A 84 7.08 -11.52 -20.64
N ASP A 85 8.39 -11.40 -20.83
CA ASP A 85 9.37 -12.38 -20.38
C ASP A 85 9.54 -12.32 -18.84
N ARG A 86 9.66 -11.13 -18.25
CA ARG A 86 9.71 -10.91 -16.80
C ARG A 86 8.51 -11.53 -16.10
N MET A 87 7.31 -11.39 -16.66
CA MET A 87 6.08 -11.88 -16.06
C MET A 87 6.09 -13.39 -15.82
N VAL A 88 6.72 -14.19 -16.69
CA VAL A 88 6.62 -15.66 -16.62
C VAL A 88 7.95 -16.41 -16.55
N ASN A 89 9.07 -15.76 -16.84
CA ASN A 89 10.38 -16.41 -16.97
C ASN A 89 11.46 -15.88 -16.02
N SER A 90 11.10 -15.08 -15.00
CA SER A 90 12.07 -14.61 -13.99
C SER A 90 12.69 -15.78 -13.25
N LEU A 91 14.03 -15.74 -13.09
CA LEU A 91 14.80 -16.88 -12.58
C LEU A 91 14.64 -17.10 -11.07
N ILE A 92 14.52 -16.04 -10.29
CA ILE A 92 14.39 -16.02 -8.82
C ILE A 92 15.41 -16.98 -8.19
N LEU A 93 16.70 -16.60 -8.28
CA LEU A 93 17.79 -17.44 -7.82
C LEU A 93 18.08 -17.23 -6.33
N ALA A 94 18.46 -18.30 -5.63
CA ALA A 94 18.80 -18.23 -4.21
C ALA A 94 19.95 -17.24 -3.91
N LYS A 95 20.95 -17.13 -4.80
CA LYS A 95 22.05 -16.17 -4.66
C LYS A 95 21.57 -14.71 -4.74
N ASP A 96 20.58 -14.43 -5.59
CA ASP A 96 20.03 -13.09 -5.76
C ASP A 96 19.14 -12.73 -4.56
N LEU A 97 18.38 -13.70 -4.04
CA LEU A 97 17.63 -13.54 -2.80
C LEU A 97 18.52 -13.14 -1.63
N ALA A 98 19.66 -13.82 -1.46
CA ALA A 98 20.62 -13.52 -0.39
C ALA A 98 21.14 -12.08 -0.47
N SER A 99 21.36 -11.54 -1.68
CA SER A 99 21.77 -10.14 -1.88
C SER A 99 20.63 -9.16 -1.64
N GLU A 100 19.43 -9.43 -2.16
CA GLU A 100 18.27 -8.53 -2.02
C GLU A 100 17.74 -8.48 -0.59
N MET A 101 17.87 -9.54 0.16
CA MET A 101 17.47 -9.57 1.56
C MET A 101 18.15 -8.45 2.39
N SER A 102 19.41 -8.12 2.07
CA SER A 102 20.12 -7.00 2.70
C SER A 102 19.50 -5.66 2.32
N VAL A 103 19.07 -5.49 1.08
CA VAL A 103 18.44 -4.26 0.59
C VAL A 103 17.08 -4.06 1.26
N VAL A 104 16.21 -5.07 1.21
CA VAL A 104 14.87 -5.01 1.80
C VAL A 104 14.94 -4.84 3.33
N ARG A 105 15.91 -5.50 3.99
CA ARG A 105 16.15 -5.27 5.42
C ARG A 105 16.53 -3.83 5.74
N ASN A 106 17.40 -3.21 4.93
CA ASN A 106 17.75 -1.80 5.11
C ASN A 106 16.54 -0.87 4.90
N GLU A 107 15.66 -1.19 3.98
CA GLU A 107 14.40 -0.45 3.78
C GLU A 107 13.46 -0.60 4.96
N PHE A 108 13.32 -1.82 5.49
CA PHE A 108 12.58 -2.10 6.70
C PHE A 108 13.11 -1.26 7.88
N GLU A 109 14.43 -1.29 8.12
CA GLU A 109 15.08 -0.53 9.20
C GLU A 109 14.90 0.98 9.05
N ARG A 110 14.97 1.53 7.83
CA ARG A 110 14.64 2.95 7.58
C ARG A 110 13.19 3.26 7.95
N GLY A 111 12.26 2.35 7.64
CA GLY A 111 10.85 2.48 8.02
C GLY A 111 10.68 2.50 9.55
N GLU A 112 11.39 1.65 10.27
CA GLU A 112 11.37 1.57 11.73
C GLU A 112 11.92 2.84 12.42
N ASN A 113 12.71 3.64 11.72
CA ASN A 113 13.24 4.92 12.20
C ASN A 113 12.31 6.11 11.91
N SER A 114 11.18 5.90 11.26
CA SER A 114 10.18 6.93 10.99
C SER A 114 9.00 6.82 11.95
N PRO A 115 8.85 7.74 12.92
CA PRO A 115 7.74 7.72 13.87
C PRO A 115 6.35 7.65 13.20
N SER A 116 6.14 8.45 12.16
CA SER A 116 4.88 8.48 11.41
C SER A 116 4.60 7.15 10.72
N ARG A 117 5.60 6.55 10.06
CA ARG A 117 5.43 5.25 9.38
C ARG A 117 5.14 4.13 10.38
N VAL A 118 5.87 4.09 11.49
CA VAL A 118 5.66 3.07 12.53
C VAL A 118 4.27 3.21 13.15
N LEU A 119 3.83 4.44 13.45
CA LEU A 119 2.49 4.66 14.00
C LEU A 119 1.40 4.25 13.00
N SER A 120 1.50 4.66 11.74
CA SER A 120 0.59 4.26 10.67
C SER A 120 0.45 2.74 10.56
N GLN A 121 1.57 2.02 10.50
CA GLN A 121 1.57 0.55 10.44
C GLN A 121 0.87 -0.09 11.66
N ARG A 122 1.09 0.44 12.87
CA ARG A 122 0.45 -0.09 14.09
C ARG A 122 -1.03 0.24 14.15
N MET A 123 -1.42 1.42 13.70
CA MET A 123 -2.84 1.80 13.59
C MET A 123 -3.57 0.90 12.59
N MET A 124 -3.00 0.66 11.41
CA MET A 124 -3.54 -0.27 10.42
C MET A 124 -3.69 -1.69 10.99
N ALA A 125 -2.65 -2.20 11.67
CA ALA A 125 -2.66 -3.53 12.29
C ALA A 125 -3.72 -3.70 13.39
N VAL A 126 -4.11 -2.62 14.06
CA VAL A 126 -5.16 -2.62 15.09
C VAL A 126 -6.53 -2.38 14.49
N ALA A 127 -6.60 -1.58 13.43
CA ALA A 127 -7.86 -1.29 12.74
C ALA A 127 -8.45 -2.51 12.03
N PHE A 128 -7.62 -3.39 11.48
CA PHE A 128 -8.05 -4.60 10.76
C PHE A 128 -7.80 -5.85 11.61
N GLU A 129 -8.87 -6.49 12.03
CA GLU A 129 -8.81 -7.74 12.81
C GLU A 129 -8.63 -8.96 11.92
N TRP A 130 -9.33 -9.01 10.79
CA TRP A 130 -9.37 -10.17 9.91
C TRP A 130 -8.73 -9.91 8.56
N HIS A 131 -8.88 -8.71 8.03
CA HIS A 131 -8.46 -8.40 6.67
C HIS A 131 -6.96 -8.07 6.60
N ASN A 132 -6.29 -8.57 5.58
CA ASN A 132 -4.85 -8.40 5.38
C ASN A 132 -4.39 -6.95 5.13
N TYR A 133 -5.28 -5.98 5.01
CA TYR A 133 -4.90 -4.57 4.99
C TYR A 133 -4.26 -4.11 6.31
N GLY A 134 -4.42 -4.87 7.38
CA GLY A 134 -3.68 -4.67 8.62
C GLY A 134 -2.19 -5.03 8.54
N GLN A 135 -1.75 -5.70 7.47
CA GLN A 135 -0.36 -6.09 7.28
C GLN A 135 0.40 -5.03 6.47
N SER A 136 1.63 -4.78 6.87
CA SER A 136 2.50 -3.85 6.14
C SER A 136 3.04 -4.47 4.86
N THR A 137 3.05 -3.72 3.77
CA THR A 137 3.61 -4.14 2.47
C THR A 137 5.10 -4.48 2.55
N ILE A 138 5.86 -3.78 3.40
CA ILE A 138 7.26 -4.14 3.66
C ILE A 138 7.39 -5.48 4.38
N GLY A 139 6.33 -5.96 5.02
CA GLY A 139 6.30 -7.20 5.77
C GLY A 139 6.84 -7.10 7.20
N ASN A 140 7.18 -8.25 7.76
CA ASN A 140 7.84 -8.34 9.05
C ASN A 140 9.25 -8.93 8.90
N ARG A 141 10.13 -8.59 9.83
CA ARG A 141 11.54 -8.95 9.76
C ARG A 141 11.76 -10.48 9.72
N ALA A 142 10.98 -11.23 10.51
CA ALA A 142 11.17 -12.67 10.62
C ALA A 142 10.87 -13.40 9.30
N ASP A 143 9.79 -13.01 8.62
CA ASP A 143 9.39 -13.59 7.33
C ASP A 143 10.38 -13.19 6.23
N ILE A 144 10.72 -11.90 6.14
CA ILE A 144 11.67 -11.39 5.14
C ILE A 144 13.02 -12.12 5.24
N GLU A 145 13.57 -12.27 6.45
CA GLU A 145 14.90 -12.87 6.66
C GLU A 145 14.93 -14.39 6.50
N ARG A 146 13.78 -15.06 6.53
CA ARG A 146 13.71 -16.53 6.59
C ARG A 146 12.95 -17.18 5.44
N VAL A 147 12.36 -16.40 4.55
CA VAL A 147 11.59 -16.95 3.44
C VAL A 147 12.44 -17.88 2.56
N PRO A 148 12.04 -19.15 2.34
CA PRO A 148 12.71 -20.02 1.40
C PRO A 148 12.49 -19.55 -0.04
N VAL A 149 13.51 -19.64 -0.89
CA VAL A 149 13.40 -19.24 -2.30
C VAL A 149 12.29 -19.96 -3.06
N GLU A 150 12.01 -21.20 -2.70
CA GLU A 150 10.92 -21.98 -3.32
C GLU A 150 9.53 -21.42 -2.99
N ASN A 151 9.35 -20.78 -1.82
CA ASN A 151 8.11 -20.11 -1.48
C ASN A 151 7.90 -18.88 -2.39
N LEU A 152 8.95 -18.08 -2.66
CA LEU A 152 8.92 -16.98 -3.62
C LEU A 152 8.58 -17.48 -5.03
N ARG A 153 9.21 -18.57 -5.48
CA ARG A 153 8.91 -19.17 -6.80
C ARG A 153 7.48 -19.67 -6.88
N THR A 154 6.96 -20.24 -5.80
CA THR A 154 5.56 -20.71 -5.73
C THR A 154 4.59 -19.54 -5.80
N PHE A 155 4.84 -18.48 -5.04
CA PHE A 155 4.06 -17.23 -5.06
C PHE A 155 4.09 -16.59 -6.45
N TYR A 156 5.26 -16.51 -7.07
CA TYR A 156 5.43 -16.02 -8.45
C TYR A 156 4.60 -16.82 -9.45
N ARG A 157 4.75 -18.13 -9.47
CA ARG A 157 3.99 -19.02 -10.40
C ARG A 157 2.48 -18.95 -10.16
N LYS A 158 2.04 -18.67 -8.93
CA LYS A 158 0.63 -18.55 -8.59
C LYS A 158 0.02 -17.28 -9.16
N TYR A 159 0.66 -16.15 -8.98
CA TYR A 159 0.06 -14.83 -9.26
C TYR A 159 0.50 -14.18 -10.57
N TYR A 160 1.70 -14.43 -11.03
CA TYR A 160 2.27 -13.83 -12.25
C TYR A 160 1.86 -14.64 -13.49
N GLN A 161 0.61 -14.49 -13.87
CA GLN A 161 -0.02 -15.21 -14.97
C GLN A 161 -0.88 -14.27 -15.82
N PRO A 162 -1.12 -14.55 -17.10
CA PRO A 162 -1.88 -13.67 -18.01
C PRO A 162 -3.30 -13.36 -17.55
N ASP A 163 -3.93 -14.25 -16.79
CA ASP A 163 -5.29 -14.06 -16.26
C ASP A 163 -5.35 -13.18 -15.01
N ASN A 164 -4.19 -12.73 -14.50
CA ASN A 164 -4.07 -11.92 -13.29
C ASN A 164 -3.19 -10.68 -13.53
N ALA A 165 -3.09 -10.22 -14.74
CA ALA A 165 -2.23 -9.10 -15.11
C ALA A 165 -2.89 -8.18 -16.14
N MET A 166 -2.41 -6.96 -16.20
CA MET A 166 -2.76 -5.98 -17.22
C MET A 166 -1.51 -5.30 -17.73
N VAL A 167 -1.38 -5.16 -19.04
CA VAL A 167 -0.37 -4.31 -19.68
C VAL A 167 -1.02 -3.01 -20.14
N ILE A 168 -0.37 -1.90 -19.84
CA ILE A 168 -0.79 -0.56 -20.23
C ILE A 168 0.32 0.07 -21.05
N VAL A 169 -0.03 0.57 -22.24
CA VAL A 169 0.86 1.36 -23.09
C VAL A 169 0.30 2.78 -23.18
N ALA A 170 1.10 3.76 -22.79
CA ALA A 170 0.69 5.17 -22.79
C ALA A 170 1.77 6.03 -23.46
N GLY A 171 1.36 7.04 -24.23
CA GLY A 171 2.27 7.97 -24.87
C GLY A 171 2.16 7.99 -26.39
N GLN A 172 3.28 8.19 -27.06
CA GLN A 172 3.29 8.29 -28.52
C GLN A 172 3.67 6.95 -29.16
N PHE A 173 2.71 6.31 -29.81
CA PHE A 173 2.88 5.05 -30.55
C PHE A 173 1.75 4.89 -31.57
N ASP A 174 1.93 3.98 -32.55
CA ASP A 174 0.85 3.52 -33.40
C ASP A 174 0.05 2.42 -32.70
N PRO A 175 -1.27 2.60 -32.45
CA PRO A 175 -2.08 1.61 -31.71
C PRO A 175 -2.18 0.25 -32.38
N ARG A 176 -2.18 0.20 -33.73
CA ARG A 176 -2.27 -1.08 -34.47
C ARG A 176 -0.95 -1.85 -34.37
N GLN A 177 0.16 -1.15 -34.51
CA GLN A 177 1.49 -1.72 -34.31
C GLN A 177 1.69 -2.21 -32.89
N ALA A 178 1.33 -1.39 -31.88
CA ALA A 178 1.40 -1.78 -30.48
C ALA A 178 0.57 -3.04 -30.18
N MET A 179 -0.65 -3.12 -30.70
CA MET A 179 -1.49 -4.31 -30.55
C MET A 179 -0.85 -5.54 -31.18
N GLY A 180 -0.26 -5.41 -32.37
CA GLY A 180 0.50 -6.50 -33.02
C GLY A 180 1.68 -6.96 -32.17
N MET A 181 2.43 -6.04 -31.55
CA MET A 181 3.54 -6.36 -30.64
C MET A 181 3.05 -7.06 -29.37
N ILE A 182 1.95 -6.62 -28.77
CA ILE A 182 1.34 -7.27 -27.60
C ILE A 182 0.90 -8.69 -27.92
N MET A 183 0.25 -8.89 -29.08
CA MET A 183 -0.15 -10.23 -29.53
C MET A 183 1.05 -11.14 -29.76
N ASN A 184 2.16 -10.60 -30.25
CA ASN A 184 3.39 -11.36 -30.52
C ASN A 184 4.23 -11.64 -29.25
N THR A 185 3.98 -10.97 -28.15
CA THR A 185 4.65 -11.13 -26.85
C THR A 185 3.72 -11.78 -25.82
N PHE A 186 2.90 -11.01 -25.17
CA PHE A 186 1.93 -11.49 -24.16
C PHE A 186 0.92 -12.50 -24.72
N GLY A 187 0.47 -12.30 -25.97
CA GLY A 187 -0.48 -13.20 -26.62
C GLY A 187 0.05 -14.62 -26.85
N LYS A 188 1.36 -14.83 -26.81
CA LYS A 188 1.99 -16.16 -26.93
C LYS A 188 2.15 -16.87 -25.59
N ILE A 189 1.93 -16.19 -24.48
CA ILE A 189 2.01 -16.79 -23.16
C ILE A 189 0.81 -17.74 -22.99
N PRO A 190 1.04 -19.02 -22.64
CA PRO A 190 -0.05 -19.97 -22.45
C PRO A 190 -1.00 -19.54 -21.35
N LYS A 191 -2.28 -19.88 -21.49
CA LYS A 191 -3.26 -19.70 -20.41
C LYS A 191 -2.80 -20.41 -19.14
N ALA A 192 -3.01 -19.77 -17.98
CA ALA A 192 -2.71 -20.36 -16.70
C ALA A 192 -3.46 -21.67 -16.47
N LYS A 193 -2.75 -22.71 -16.07
CA LYS A 193 -3.35 -24.03 -15.76
C LYS A 193 -3.99 -24.05 -14.37
N ARG A 194 -3.52 -23.19 -13.43
CA ARG A 194 -4.07 -23.06 -12.09
C ARG A 194 -5.32 -22.17 -12.12
N LYS A 195 -6.19 -22.35 -11.15
CA LYS A 195 -7.34 -21.44 -10.89
C LYS A 195 -6.98 -20.56 -9.69
N LEU A 196 -7.06 -19.24 -9.85
CA LEU A 196 -7.01 -18.34 -8.71
C LEU A 196 -8.37 -18.34 -8.00
N THR A 197 -8.32 -18.51 -6.69
CA THR A 197 -9.49 -18.31 -5.83
C THR A 197 -9.58 -16.84 -5.49
N ASN A 198 -10.75 -16.25 -5.63
CA ASN A 198 -11.00 -14.89 -5.18
C ASN A 198 -10.82 -14.81 -3.66
N THR A 199 -10.27 -13.71 -3.20
CA THR A 199 -10.26 -13.38 -1.78
C THR A 199 -11.69 -13.03 -1.33
N TYR A 200 -12.06 -13.48 -0.13
CA TYR A 200 -13.45 -13.35 0.37
C TYR A 200 -13.50 -12.91 1.85
N THR A 201 -12.35 -12.60 2.45
CA THR A 201 -12.32 -12.11 3.83
C THR A 201 -12.87 -10.69 3.88
N GLU A 202 -13.89 -10.50 4.70
CA GLU A 202 -14.49 -9.20 4.98
C GLU A 202 -14.13 -8.79 6.41
N GLU A 203 -13.74 -7.53 6.59
CA GLU A 203 -13.50 -6.97 7.90
C GLU A 203 -14.84 -6.75 8.63
N PRO A 204 -15.01 -7.21 9.89
CA PRO A 204 -16.22 -6.94 10.64
C PRO A 204 -16.36 -5.44 10.96
N PRO A 205 -17.60 -4.94 11.14
CA PRO A 205 -17.82 -3.60 11.67
C PRO A 205 -17.09 -3.42 13.00
N GLN A 206 -16.55 -2.21 13.21
CA GLN A 206 -15.87 -1.88 14.45
C GLN A 206 -16.88 -1.52 15.55
N ASP A 207 -16.77 -2.14 16.73
CA ASP A 207 -17.71 -2.00 17.84
C ASP A 207 -17.37 -0.86 18.82
N GLY A 208 -16.26 -0.16 18.60
CA GLY A 208 -15.82 0.93 19.45
C GLY A 208 -14.46 1.50 19.05
N GLU A 209 -14.11 2.66 19.60
CA GLU A 209 -12.80 3.27 19.35
C GLU A 209 -11.66 2.36 19.79
N ARG A 210 -10.64 2.25 18.93
CA ARG A 210 -9.39 1.53 19.24
C ARG A 210 -8.27 2.55 19.46
N ILE A 211 -7.37 2.26 20.39
CA ILE A 211 -6.29 3.18 20.79
C ILE A 211 -4.95 2.46 20.72
N VAL A 212 -4.00 3.07 20.03
CA VAL A 212 -2.61 2.61 19.92
C VAL A 212 -1.70 3.63 20.58
N THR A 213 -0.95 3.21 21.58
CA THR A 213 0.08 4.06 22.21
C THR A 213 1.45 3.39 22.09
N LEU A 214 2.37 4.05 21.42
CA LEU A 214 3.75 3.59 21.24
C LEU A 214 4.70 4.46 22.04
N ARG A 215 5.62 3.83 22.77
CA ARG A 215 6.76 4.49 23.45
C ARG A 215 8.04 3.93 22.88
N ARG A 216 8.69 4.72 22.03
CA ARG A 216 9.91 4.31 21.29
C ARG A 216 10.93 5.43 21.30
N VAL A 217 12.17 5.07 20.98
CA VAL A 217 13.21 6.07 20.73
C VAL A 217 12.77 6.96 19.57
N GLY A 218 12.87 8.25 19.74
CA GLY A 218 12.49 9.27 18.76
C GLY A 218 12.59 10.67 19.35
N GLU A 219 12.50 11.66 18.49
CA GLU A 219 12.59 13.07 18.91
C GLU A 219 11.23 13.78 18.86
N VAL A 220 10.32 13.30 18.01
CA VAL A 220 9.05 13.97 17.73
C VAL A 220 7.88 13.03 18.06
N ALA A 221 6.89 13.57 18.78
CA ALA A 221 5.62 12.89 18.98
C ALA A 221 4.78 12.97 17.70
N VAL A 222 4.04 11.90 17.41
CA VAL A 222 3.10 11.83 16.30
C VAL A 222 1.75 11.38 16.82
N VAL A 223 0.68 11.97 16.32
CA VAL A 223 -0.69 11.56 16.59
C VAL A 223 -1.42 11.28 15.29
N GLY A 224 -2.42 10.41 15.35
CA GLY A 224 -3.21 10.07 14.18
C GLY A 224 -4.60 9.59 14.52
N ALA A 225 -5.49 9.70 13.54
CA ALA A 225 -6.82 9.09 13.53
C ALA A 225 -7.05 8.39 12.20
N LEU A 226 -7.62 7.21 12.27
CA LEU A 226 -7.90 6.35 11.14
C LEU A 226 -9.38 5.91 11.22
N TYR A 227 -10.08 5.94 10.09
CA TYR A 227 -11.48 5.54 9.98
C TYR A 227 -11.66 4.55 8.84
N HIS A 228 -12.42 3.49 9.04
CA HIS A 228 -12.81 2.60 7.94
C HIS A 228 -13.74 3.32 6.97
N ILE A 229 -13.52 3.11 5.67
CA ILE A 229 -14.31 3.67 4.58
C ILE A 229 -14.62 2.59 3.53
N PRO A 230 -15.64 2.79 2.68
CA PRO A 230 -15.91 1.89 1.57
C PRO A 230 -14.73 1.77 0.59
N ALA A 231 -14.74 0.68 -0.19
CA ALA A 231 -13.79 0.44 -1.27
C ALA A 231 -13.77 1.59 -2.31
N GLY A 232 -12.66 1.74 -3.03
CA GLY A 232 -12.48 2.80 -4.02
C GLY A 232 -13.59 2.89 -5.09
N PRO A 233 -14.15 1.78 -5.61
CA PRO A 233 -15.28 1.81 -6.55
C PRO A 233 -16.61 2.29 -5.99
N HIS A 234 -16.78 2.29 -4.66
CA HIS A 234 -18.03 2.71 -4.03
C HIS A 234 -18.36 4.19 -4.28
N PRO A 235 -19.64 4.56 -4.49
CA PRO A 235 -20.01 5.96 -4.73
C PRO A 235 -19.59 6.93 -3.62
N ASP A 236 -19.57 6.49 -2.36
CA ASP A 236 -19.20 7.33 -1.21
C ASP A 236 -17.70 7.60 -1.12
N PHE A 237 -16.86 6.87 -1.86
CA PHE A 237 -15.42 7.10 -1.82
C PHE A 237 -15.05 8.53 -2.27
N VAL A 238 -15.66 9.02 -3.33
CA VAL A 238 -15.30 10.35 -3.89
C VAL A 238 -15.63 11.49 -2.93
N PRO A 239 -16.83 11.59 -2.32
CA PRO A 239 -17.07 12.59 -1.29
C PRO A 239 -16.19 12.44 -0.05
N LEU A 240 -15.77 11.23 0.31
CA LEU A 240 -14.80 10.98 1.40
C LEU A 240 -13.40 11.48 1.04
N ASP A 241 -12.98 11.31 -0.19
CA ASP A 241 -11.70 11.82 -0.69
C ASP A 241 -11.68 13.36 -0.70
N VAL A 242 -12.78 13.97 -1.16
CA VAL A 242 -12.98 15.42 -1.07
C VAL A 242 -12.95 15.92 0.38
N LEU A 243 -13.61 15.20 1.29
CA LEU A 243 -13.60 15.53 2.73
C LEU A 243 -12.19 15.46 3.30
N THR A 244 -11.42 14.42 2.97
CA THR A 244 -10.04 14.26 3.42
C THR A 244 -9.19 15.46 3.00
N ASP A 245 -9.35 15.92 1.77
CA ASP A 245 -8.67 17.09 1.25
C ASP A 245 -9.14 18.40 1.92
N ILE A 246 -10.45 18.56 2.18
CA ILE A 246 -10.98 19.70 2.95
C ILE A 246 -10.39 19.76 4.35
N LEU A 247 -10.18 18.60 4.99
CA LEU A 247 -9.58 18.52 6.31
C LEU A 247 -8.08 18.82 6.29
N SER A 248 -7.32 18.25 5.35
CA SER A 248 -5.87 18.16 5.44
C SER A 248 -5.05 19.07 4.54
N SER A 249 -5.67 19.66 3.50
CA SER A 249 -4.93 20.46 2.51
C SER A 249 -4.21 21.67 3.11
N SER A 250 -2.95 21.84 2.76
CA SER A 250 -2.19 23.06 3.09
C SER A 250 -2.45 24.15 2.02
N PRO A 251 -2.65 25.42 2.41
CA PRO A 251 -2.80 25.97 3.76
C PRO A 251 -4.27 26.08 4.23
N THR A 252 -5.23 25.61 3.44
CA THR A 252 -6.66 25.92 3.58
C THR A 252 -7.47 24.92 4.40
N GLY A 253 -6.91 23.73 4.66
CA GLY A 253 -7.59 22.63 5.34
C GLY A 253 -7.98 22.97 6.78
N ARG A 254 -9.11 22.42 7.21
CA ARG A 254 -9.66 22.67 8.55
C ARG A 254 -8.69 22.22 9.65
N LEU A 255 -8.10 21.01 9.51
CA LEU A 255 -7.09 20.51 10.46
C LEU A 255 -5.78 21.28 10.31
N TYR A 256 -5.39 21.68 9.10
CA TYR A 256 -4.19 22.49 8.90
C TYR A 256 -4.29 23.80 9.70
N LYS A 257 -5.43 24.48 9.59
CA LYS A 257 -5.70 25.72 10.36
C LYS A 257 -5.72 25.47 11.87
N ALA A 258 -6.35 24.38 12.31
CA ALA A 258 -6.49 24.08 13.74
C ALA A 258 -5.19 23.65 14.42
N LEU A 259 -4.27 22.98 13.68
CA LEU A 259 -3.08 22.36 14.23
C LEU A 259 -1.78 23.04 13.78
N VAL A 260 -1.62 23.28 12.46
CA VAL A 260 -0.35 23.79 11.92
C VAL A 260 -0.24 25.30 12.04
N GLN A 261 -1.27 26.03 11.65
CA GLN A 261 -1.28 27.51 11.80
C GLN A 261 -1.22 27.96 13.27
N THR A 262 -1.78 27.14 14.17
CA THR A 262 -1.72 27.40 15.62
C THR A 262 -0.43 26.89 16.26
N LYS A 263 0.52 26.35 15.47
CA LYS A 263 1.81 25.82 15.93
C LYS A 263 1.72 24.64 16.92
N ARG A 264 0.59 23.93 16.93
CA ARG A 264 0.41 22.68 17.71
C ARG A 264 1.07 21.50 17.00
N ALA A 265 1.03 21.49 15.69
CA ALA A 265 1.70 20.52 14.84
C ALA A 265 2.67 21.19 13.86
N ALA A 266 3.78 20.55 13.59
CA ALA A 266 4.77 20.97 12.60
C ALA A 266 4.32 20.59 11.18
N SER A 267 3.64 19.46 11.06
CA SER A 267 3.10 18.96 9.79
C SER A 267 1.78 18.22 10.00
N LEU A 268 1.01 18.15 8.91
CA LEU A 268 -0.24 17.38 8.84
C LEU A 268 -0.31 16.67 7.50
N ARG A 269 -0.75 15.42 7.52
CA ARG A 269 -1.03 14.63 6.32
C ARG A 269 -2.39 13.95 6.47
N GLY A 270 -3.17 13.97 5.40
CA GLY A 270 -4.39 13.19 5.24
C GLY A 270 -4.34 12.36 3.96
N SER A 271 -4.85 11.15 4.01
CA SER A 271 -4.94 10.24 2.87
C SER A 271 -6.20 9.39 2.97
N SER A 272 -6.89 9.24 1.86
CA SER A 272 -7.96 8.27 1.67
C SER A 272 -7.44 7.14 0.78
N TYR A 273 -7.55 5.92 1.24
CA TYR A 273 -7.01 4.76 0.53
C TYR A 273 -8.09 4.13 -0.34
N ALA A 274 -8.01 4.44 -1.65
CA ALA A 274 -8.82 3.79 -2.67
C ALA A 274 -8.29 2.37 -2.91
N LEU A 275 -8.97 1.37 -2.36
CA LEU A 275 -8.54 -0.03 -2.39
C LEU A 275 -9.62 -0.90 -3.02
N HIS A 276 -9.25 -2.13 -3.36
CA HIS A 276 -10.15 -3.15 -3.91
C HIS A 276 -11.29 -3.48 -2.93
N ASP A 277 -10.94 -3.70 -1.67
CA ASP A 277 -11.86 -3.92 -0.57
C ASP A 277 -11.98 -2.64 0.30
N PRO A 278 -12.90 -2.57 1.27
CA PRO A 278 -13.03 -1.40 2.14
C PRO A 278 -11.71 -0.98 2.77
N GLY A 279 -11.35 0.29 2.56
CA GLY A 279 -10.10 0.88 3.00
C GLY A 279 -10.23 1.80 4.21
N VAL A 280 -9.40 2.82 4.27
CA VAL A 280 -9.36 3.77 5.39
C VAL A 280 -9.13 5.21 4.93
N ILE A 281 -9.56 6.17 5.75
CA ILE A 281 -8.98 7.51 5.82
C ILE A 281 -7.97 7.52 6.96
N GLU A 282 -6.81 8.08 6.72
CA GLU A 282 -5.76 8.28 7.72
C GLU A 282 -5.40 9.76 7.81
N LEU A 283 -5.43 10.31 9.01
CA LEU A 283 -5.03 11.69 9.31
C LEU A 283 -3.93 11.65 10.36
N MET A 284 -2.78 12.22 10.07
CA MET A 284 -1.60 12.19 10.95
C MET A 284 -0.96 13.56 11.08
N ALA A 285 -0.54 13.89 12.29
CA ALA A 285 0.14 15.14 12.62
C ALA A 285 1.42 14.88 13.42
N GLU A 286 2.50 15.55 13.04
CA GLU A 286 3.72 15.63 13.86
C GLU A 286 3.57 16.75 14.85
N VAL A 287 3.67 16.43 16.15
CA VAL A 287 3.44 17.38 17.23
C VAL A 287 4.64 18.32 17.35
N THR A 288 4.39 19.62 17.37
CA THR A 288 5.46 20.60 17.62
C THR A 288 6.02 20.41 19.03
N PRO A 289 7.34 20.36 19.22
CA PRO A 289 7.95 20.23 20.54
C PRO A 289 7.40 21.25 21.55
N GLY A 290 7.13 20.77 22.76
CA GLY A 290 6.54 21.59 23.83
C GLY A 290 5.00 21.52 23.92
N ASN A 291 4.32 20.93 22.93
CA ASN A 291 2.90 20.64 23.01
C ASN A 291 2.65 19.22 23.54
N ASP A 292 1.55 19.05 24.26
CA ASP A 292 1.09 17.73 24.69
C ASP A 292 0.46 16.96 23.51
N ALA A 293 0.88 15.72 23.31
CA ALA A 293 0.42 14.91 22.18
C ALA A 293 -1.08 14.56 22.30
N ARG A 294 -1.61 14.38 23.52
CA ARG A 294 -3.04 14.12 23.72
C ARG A 294 -3.88 15.33 23.40
N ASP A 295 -3.44 16.52 23.78
CA ASP A 295 -4.14 17.75 23.44
C ASP A 295 -4.19 17.98 21.95
N VAL A 296 -3.10 17.66 21.24
CA VAL A 296 -3.08 17.72 19.75
C VAL A 296 -4.03 16.70 19.15
N LEU A 297 -4.04 15.46 19.64
CA LEU A 297 -4.98 14.43 19.20
C LEU A 297 -6.44 14.84 19.47
N ASN A 298 -6.75 15.35 20.66
CA ASN A 298 -8.08 15.84 20.98
C ASN A 298 -8.50 16.98 20.04
N ARG A 299 -7.59 17.91 19.78
CA ARG A 299 -7.88 19.01 18.83
C ARG A 299 -8.12 18.51 17.41
N LEU A 300 -7.43 17.45 17.00
CA LEU A 300 -7.66 16.80 15.71
C LEU A 300 -9.08 16.20 15.64
N THR A 301 -9.47 15.40 16.62
CA THR A 301 -10.80 14.77 16.68
C THR A 301 -11.92 15.80 16.86
N ASP A 302 -11.77 16.80 17.74
CA ASP A 302 -12.74 17.89 17.91
C ASP A 302 -12.98 18.66 16.60
N THR A 303 -11.93 18.87 15.80
CA THR A 303 -12.06 19.55 14.50
C THR A 303 -12.85 18.71 13.50
N ILE A 304 -12.68 17.39 13.54
CA ILE A 304 -13.49 16.46 12.72
C ILE A 304 -14.96 16.50 13.17
N ASP A 305 -15.20 16.43 14.47
CA ASP A 305 -16.56 16.51 15.05
C ASP A 305 -17.26 17.82 14.70
N ASP A 306 -16.53 18.93 14.68
CA ASP A 306 -17.04 20.22 14.19
C ASP A 306 -17.48 20.18 12.73
N VAL A 307 -16.70 19.53 11.86
CA VAL A 307 -17.05 19.34 10.44
C VAL A 307 -18.29 18.46 10.30
N ILE A 308 -18.39 17.38 11.08
CA ILE A 308 -19.57 16.53 11.11
C ILE A 308 -20.82 17.31 11.51
N ALA A 309 -20.72 18.13 12.55
CA ALA A 309 -21.85 18.92 13.08
C ALA A 309 -22.26 20.07 12.15
N LYS A 310 -21.30 20.85 11.68
CA LYS A 310 -21.52 22.11 10.96
C LYS A 310 -21.49 21.98 9.44
N GLY A 311 -20.94 20.85 8.93
CA GLY A 311 -20.75 20.62 7.48
C GLY A 311 -19.58 21.41 6.91
N VAL A 312 -19.51 21.40 5.58
CA VAL A 312 -18.52 22.10 4.77
C VAL A 312 -19.21 23.12 3.86
N THR A 313 -18.46 24.09 3.40
CA THR A 313 -19.00 25.13 2.51
C THR A 313 -18.91 24.71 1.04
N GLU A 314 -19.75 25.32 0.21
CA GLU A 314 -19.67 25.11 -1.24
C GLU A 314 -18.33 25.58 -1.83
N GLU A 315 -17.76 26.65 -1.28
CA GLU A 315 -16.45 27.16 -1.68
C GLU A 315 -15.33 26.13 -1.40
N GLU A 316 -15.37 25.45 -0.25
CA GLU A 316 -14.41 24.39 0.08
C GLU A 316 -14.50 23.25 -0.91
N VAL A 317 -15.71 22.76 -1.22
CA VAL A 317 -15.92 21.68 -2.19
C VAL A 317 -15.43 22.08 -3.58
N LYS A 318 -15.85 23.26 -4.08
CA LYS A 318 -15.43 23.77 -5.41
C LYS A 318 -13.91 23.93 -5.52
N ARG A 319 -13.25 24.39 -4.46
CA ARG A 319 -11.80 24.53 -4.42
C ARG A 319 -11.09 23.19 -4.59
N ILE A 320 -11.57 22.15 -3.88
CA ILE A 320 -11.01 20.81 -4.00
C ILE A 320 -11.29 20.21 -5.37
N GLN A 321 -12.53 20.31 -5.87
CA GLN A 321 -12.87 19.85 -7.22
C GLN A 321 -11.94 20.47 -8.27
N ALA A 322 -11.80 21.78 -8.26
CA ALA A 322 -10.95 22.50 -9.23
C ALA A 322 -9.47 22.10 -9.11
N ARG A 323 -8.98 21.89 -7.89
CA ARG A 323 -7.60 21.43 -7.66
C ARG A 323 -7.39 20.02 -8.20
N SER A 324 -8.27 19.10 -7.84
CA SER A 324 -8.15 17.68 -8.23
C SER A 324 -8.30 17.49 -9.73
N LEU A 325 -9.21 18.20 -10.38
CA LEU A 325 -9.36 18.18 -11.85
C LEU A 325 -8.10 18.69 -12.54
N ARG A 326 -7.52 19.82 -12.08
CA ARG A 326 -6.24 20.33 -12.64
C ARG A 326 -5.09 19.34 -12.45
N GLN A 327 -4.98 18.71 -11.28
CA GLN A 327 -3.95 17.69 -11.04
C GLN A 327 -4.10 16.48 -11.97
N ARG A 328 -5.32 16.06 -12.25
CA ARG A 328 -5.61 14.98 -13.21
C ARG A 328 -5.24 15.38 -14.64
N GLU A 329 -5.57 16.58 -15.06
CA GLU A 329 -5.18 17.12 -16.37
C GLU A 329 -3.64 17.16 -16.51
N GLN A 330 -2.94 17.65 -15.49
CA GLN A 330 -1.47 17.64 -15.47
C GLN A 330 -0.90 16.23 -15.50
N ALA A 331 -1.48 15.29 -14.77
CA ALA A 331 -1.06 13.89 -14.77
C ALA A 331 -1.28 13.22 -16.13
N SER A 332 -2.34 13.58 -16.86
CA SER A 332 -2.59 13.04 -18.20
C SER A 332 -1.55 13.45 -19.25
N ASN A 333 -0.79 14.50 -18.99
CA ASN A 333 0.33 14.94 -19.84
C ASN A 333 1.66 14.22 -19.53
N ASP A 334 1.68 13.37 -18.52
CA ASP A 334 2.81 12.52 -18.13
C ASP A 334 2.44 11.06 -18.34
N THR A 335 3.07 10.42 -19.31
CA THR A 335 2.73 9.05 -19.75
C THR A 335 2.92 8.02 -18.62
N SER A 336 3.95 8.20 -17.78
CA SER A 336 4.23 7.35 -16.63
C SER A 336 3.14 7.50 -15.57
N ARG A 337 2.79 8.73 -15.21
CA ARG A 337 1.74 8.99 -14.21
C ARG A 337 0.38 8.47 -14.66
N LEU A 338 0.05 8.68 -15.94
CA LEU A 338 -1.21 8.17 -16.50
C LEU A 338 -1.26 6.64 -16.42
N ALA A 339 -0.20 5.96 -16.87
CA ALA A 339 -0.13 4.50 -16.86
C ALA A 339 -0.25 3.95 -15.43
N VAL A 340 0.45 4.54 -14.45
CA VAL A 340 0.37 4.13 -13.05
C VAL A 340 -1.02 4.39 -12.47
N GLN A 341 -1.63 5.55 -12.72
CA GLN A 341 -2.99 5.85 -12.21
C GLN A 341 -4.05 4.90 -12.79
N LEU A 342 -3.96 4.54 -14.06
CA LEU A 342 -4.85 3.54 -14.66
C LEU A 342 -4.68 2.17 -14.01
N SER A 343 -3.45 1.79 -13.68
CA SER A 343 -3.19 0.51 -13.01
C SER A 343 -3.69 0.47 -11.57
N GLU A 344 -3.67 1.58 -10.85
CA GLU A 344 -4.26 1.66 -9.49
C GLU A 344 -5.77 1.36 -9.53
N TRP A 345 -6.50 1.94 -10.47
CA TRP A 345 -7.92 1.66 -10.63
C TRP A 345 -8.20 0.26 -11.17
N ALA A 346 -7.36 -0.25 -12.07
CA ALA A 346 -7.46 -1.62 -12.54
C ALA A 346 -7.35 -2.63 -11.38
N ALA A 347 -6.45 -2.40 -10.43
CA ALA A 347 -6.29 -3.23 -9.24
C ALA A 347 -7.52 -3.24 -8.32
N GLN A 348 -8.34 -2.20 -8.40
CA GLN A 348 -9.61 -2.10 -7.67
C GLN A 348 -10.79 -2.78 -8.39
N GLY A 349 -10.55 -3.30 -9.59
CA GLY A 349 -11.52 -4.07 -10.37
C GLY A 349 -11.65 -3.65 -11.83
N ASP A 350 -11.55 -2.35 -12.16
CA ASP A 350 -11.67 -1.87 -13.53
C ASP A 350 -10.97 -0.51 -13.72
N TRP A 351 -10.08 -0.43 -14.71
CA TRP A 351 -9.36 0.79 -15.05
C TRP A 351 -10.28 1.98 -15.43
N ARG A 352 -11.49 1.72 -15.91
CA ARG A 352 -12.48 2.76 -16.27
C ARG A 352 -12.97 3.53 -15.07
N MET A 353 -12.77 3.02 -13.86
CA MET A 353 -13.03 3.76 -12.62
C MET A 353 -12.24 5.07 -12.54
N TYR A 354 -11.10 5.16 -13.23
CA TYR A 354 -10.37 6.42 -13.39
C TYR A 354 -11.26 7.53 -13.95
N PHE A 355 -12.11 7.25 -14.92
CA PHE A 355 -13.02 8.23 -15.51
C PHE A 355 -14.29 8.41 -14.68
N ILE A 356 -14.83 7.34 -14.14
CA ILE A 356 -16.01 7.39 -13.27
C ILE A 356 -15.74 8.23 -12.01
N TYR A 357 -14.54 8.12 -11.42
CA TYR A 357 -14.12 8.99 -10.32
C TYR A 357 -14.21 10.48 -10.70
N ARG A 358 -13.68 10.87 -11.85
CA ARG A 358 -13.78 12.25 -12.35
C ARG A 358 -15.23 12.72 -12.47
N ASP A 359 -16.07 11.93 -13.10
CA ASP A 359 -17.47 12.28 -13.35
C ASP A 359 -18.28 12.39 -12.03
N ARG A 360 -17.92 11.59 -11.03
CA ARG A 360 -18.47 11.69 -9.68
C ARG A 360 -17.93 12.91 -8.95
N LEU A 361 -16.64 13.20 -9.05
CA LEU A 361 -15.99 14.36 -8.41
C LEU A 361 -16.66 15.68 -8.82
N GLU A 362 -16.98 15.84 -10.11
CA GLU A 362 -17.66 17.02 -10.63
C GLU A 362 -19.05 17.26 -10.03
N LYS A 363 -19.67 16.21 -9.47
CA LYS A 363 -21.05 16.24 -8.93
C LYS A 363 -21.10 16.28 -7.42
N VAL A 364 -19.98 16.17 -6.70
CA VAL A 364 -19.96 16.18 -5.23
C VAL A 364 -20.51 17.51 -4.71
N THR A 365 -21.42 17.40 -3.75
CA THR A 365 -22.03 18.56 -3.07
C THR A 365 -21.60 18.63 -1.61
N PRO A 366 -21.72 19.80 -0.94
CA PRO A 366 -21.52 19.90 0.51
C PRO A 366 -22.39 18.93 1.32
N ALA A 367 -23.60 18.65 0.86
CA ALA A 367 -24.51 17.70 1.50
C ALA A 367 -23.97 16.26 1.42
N ASP A 368 -23.38 15.86 0.28
CA ASP A 368 -22.72 14.55 0.15
C ASP A 368 -21.55 14.43 1.11
N VAL A 369 -20.70 15.45 1.19
CA VAL A 369 -19.54 15.47 2.08
C VAL A 369 -19.98 15.37 3.55
N GLN A 370 -21.01 16.11 3.96
CA GLN A 370 -21.52 16.04 5.32
C GLN A 370 -22.17 14.69 5.63
N ARG A 371 -22.90 14.12 4.69
CA ARG A 371 -23.51 12.80 4.81
C ARG A 371 -22.45 11.72 5.09
N VAL A 372 -21.42 11.65 4.27
CA VAL A 372 -20.34 10.65 4.45
C VAL A 372 -19.54 10.92 5.73
N ALA A 373 -19.31 12.18 6.11
CA ALA A 373 -18.69 12.51 7.38
C ALA A 373 -19.50 11.94 8.56
N LYS A 374 -20.79 12.16 8.59
CA LYS A 374 -21.70 11.62 9.62
C LYS A 374 -21.77 10.10 9.63
N THR A 375 -21.62 9.47 8.48
CA THR A 375 -21.71 8.00 8.36
C THR A 375 -20.43 7.32 8.80
N TYR A 376 -19.27 7.83 8.41
CA TYR A 376 -18.01 7.10 8.52
C TYR A 376 -17.01 7.67 9.54
N LEU A 377 -17.00 8.98 9.77
CA LEU A 377 -16.05 9.62 10.68
C LEU A 377 -16.56 9.67 12.12
N VAL A 378 -17.16 8.61 12.58
CA VAL A 378 -17.72 8.45 13.92
C VAL A 378 -16.75 7.74 14.84
N GLU A 379 -16.86 8.02 16.15
CA GLU A 379 -15.97 7.48 17.18
C GLU A 379 -15.88 5.95 17.14
N ASN A 380 -17.02 5.25 17.00
CA ASN A 380 -17.05 3.78 16.98
C ASN A 380 -16.34 3.17 15.75
N ASN A 381 -16.08 3.96 14.72
CA ASN A 381 -15.39 3.55 13.49
C ASN A 381 -13.93 4.05 13.44
N ARG A 382 -13.42 4.52 14.56
CA ARG A 382 -12.12 5.23 14.66
C ARG A 382 -11.07 4.39 15.36
N THR A 383 -9.85 4.43 14.83
CA THR A 383 -8.63 4.01 15.52
C THR A 383 -7.74 5.24 15.70
N VAL A 384 -7.37 5.56 16.92
CA VAL A 384 -6.44 6.67 17.22
C VAL A 384 -5.08 6.15 17.64
N GLY A 385 -4.04 6.91 17.34
CA GLY A 385 -2.67 6.54 17.62
C GLY A 385 -1.86 7.67 18.22
N LEU A 386 -0.96 7.30 19.14
CA LEU A 386 0.02 8.18 19.75
C LEU A 386 1.40 7.52 19.69
N PHE A 387 2.34 8.18 19.04
CA PHE A 387 3.75 7.88 19.15
C PHE A 387 4.36 8.87 20.15
N LEU A 388 4.80 8.37 21.28
CA LEU A 388 5.39 9.16 22.35
C LEU A 388 6.89 8.86 22.42
N PRO A 389 7.76 9.83 22.08
CA PRO A 389 9.20 9.62 22.09
C PRO A 389 9.70 9.39 23.51
N THR A 390 10.64 8.47 23.66
CA THR A 390 11.33 8.18 24.92
C THR A 390 12.80 7.85 24.66
N LYS A 391 13.68 8.23 25.60
CA LYS A 391 15.10 7.88 25.52
C LYS A 391 15.37 6.43 25.88
N ALA A 392 14.54 5.82 26.72
CA ALA A 392 14.71 4.47 27.23
C ALA A 392 13.37 3.70 27.16
N PRO A 393 13.06 3.07 26.03
CA PRO A 393 11.85 2.26 25.92
C PRO A 393 11.94 1.02 26.81
N VAL A 394 10.91 0.79 27.60
CA VAL A 394 10.78 -0.43 28.41
C VAL A 394 10.16 -1.52 27.54
N ARG A 395 10.91 -2.61 27.33
CA ARG A 395 10.46 -3.76 26.51
C ARG A 395 10.74 -5.05 27.24
N THR A 396 9.74 -5.91 27.36
CA THR A 396 9.93 -7.29 27.85
C THR A 396 10.24 -8.19 26.67
N LYS A 397 11.37 -8.90 26.76
CA LYS A 397 11.72 -9.93 25.78
C LYS A 397 11.00 -11.22 26.13
N ILE A 398 10.09 -11.66 25.30
CA ILE A 398 9.47 -12.98 25.44
C ILE A 398 10.43 -14.01 24.83
N PRO A 399 10.85 -15.05 25.59
CA PRO A 399 11.75 -16.06 25.06
C PRO A 399 11.07 -16.91 23.99
N ALA A 400 11.88 -17.41 23.06
CA ALA A 400 11.40 -18.35 22.05
C ALA A 400 11.03 -19.70 22.67
N THR A 401 10.24 -20.50 21.94
CA THR A 401 9.96 -21.89 22.31
C THR A 401 11.28 -22.66 22.47
N PRO A 402 11.49 -23.37 23.58
CA PRO A 402 12.70 -24.17 23.79
C PRO A 402 12.76 -25.35 22.83
N ASN A 403 13.95 -25.94 22.70
CA ASN A 403 14.09 -27.17 21.95
C ASN A 403 13.45 -28.33 22.73
N LEU A 404 12.28 -28.76 22.32
CA LEU A 404 11.49 -29.80 22.96
C LEU A 404 12.21 -31.17 22.93
N ALA A 405 12.93 -31.46 21.85
CA ALA A 405 13.66 -32.73 21.73
C ALA A 405 14.75 -32.88 22.83
N GLU A 406 15.46 -31.77 23.12
CA GLU A 406 16.45 -31.75 24.22
C GLU A 406 15.78 -31.87 25.59
N MET A 407 14.66 -31.19 25.79
CA MET A 407 13.90 -31.26 27.05
C MET A 407 13.35 -32.67 27.31
N ILE A 408 12.76 -33.30 26.30
CA ILE A 408 12.10 -34.61 26.40
C ILE A 408 13.17 -35.74 26.45
N GLY A 409 14.25 -35.59 25.70
CA GLY A 409 15.33 -36.60 25.64
C GLY A 409 15.95 -36.95 27.01
N ASN A 410 15.89 -36.02 27.94
CA ASN A 410 16.38 -36.19 29.32
C ASN A 410 15.29 -36.52 30.33
N TYR A 411 14.03 -36.57 29.92
CA TYR A 411 12.92 -36.86 30.82
C TYR A 411 12.77 -38.35 31.08
N LYS A 412 12.99 -38.75 32.34
CA LYS A 412 12.98 -40.18 32.80
C LYS A 412 11.69 -40.56 33.55
N GLY A 413 10.67 -39.70 33.53
CA GLY A 413 9.47 -39.91 34.33
C GLY A 413 9.67 -39.70 35.83
N ARG A 414 8.60 -39.88 36.58
CA ARG A 414 8.66 -39.92 38.07
C ARG A 414 9.23 -41.27 38.53
N LYS A 415 10.08 -41.25 39.56
CA LYS A 415 10.64 -42.47 40.13
C LYS A 415 9.60 -43.34 40.84
N THR A 416 8.50 -42.78 41.28
CA THR A 416 7.38 -43.49 41.92
C THR A 416 6.05 -42.88 41.45
N VAL A 417 5.14 -43.72 40.95
CA VAL A 417 3.74 -43.39 40.72
C VAL A 417 2.97 -43.89 41.94
N ALA A 418 2.19 -43.05 42.60
CA ALA A 418 1.32 -43.48 43.70
C ALA A 418 0.31 -44.52 43.18
N ALA A 419 0.06 -45.58 43.94
CA ALA A 419 -0.93 -46.59 43.58
C ALA A 419 -2.33 -45.92 43.44
N GLY A 420 -2.91 -45.96 42.25
CA GLY A 420 -4.21 -45.33 41.93
C GLY A 420 -4.20 -44.21 40.87
N GLU A 421 -3.03 -43.72 40.41
CA GLU A 421 -2.95 -42.87 39.22
C GLU A 421 -2.90 -43.77 37.97
N ALA A 422 -4.05 -44.25 37.53
CA ALA A 422 -4.20 -44.82 36.20
C ALA A 422 -4.59 -43.76 35.20
N PHE A 423 -3.89 -43.72 34.06
CA PHE A 423 -4.30 -42.92 32.90
C PHE A 423 -5.33 -43.66 32.08
#